data_dfde024437d5330e2b85577aac8bee72
#
_entry.id   dfde024437d5330e2b85577aac8bee72
#
_cell.length_a   1.000
_cell.length_b   1.000
_cell.length_c   1.000
_cell.angle_alpha   90.00
_cell.angle_beta   90.00
_cell.angle_gamma   90.00
#
_symmetry.space_group_name_H-M   'P 1'
#
loop_
_entity.id
_entity.type
_entity.pdbx_description
1 polymer ?
#
loop_
_entity_poly.entity_id
_entity_poly.type
_entity_poly.pdbx_seq_one_letter_code
_entity_poly.pdbx_strand_id
1 'polypeptide(L)'
;MHFALSFLAGSLLLWGCANQGTPEGGPFDTEPPRLLQASPAVKATGVNTRHFTLTFDENVKLSSQTDKIIVSPPQREAARITANGRHVSIVLSDTLRPNTTYSFYFDDVIVDNNEDNPLEGFSYLISTGGQIDSMQLAGRVIDALTFEPVEGLIVGAYPAADINDSTLRKRPFP
;
A
#
# COMPACT_ATOMS: atom_id res chain seq x y z
N MET A 1 68.08 -15.41 33.86
CA MET A 1 67.12 -16.48 33.48
C MET A 1 65.66 -16.18 33.91
N HIS A 2 65.40 -15.21 34.76
CA HIS A 2 64.03 -14.87 35.23
C HIS A 2 63.26 -13.92 34.30
N PHE A 3 63.93 -13.10 33.48
CA PHE A 3 63.26 -12.16 32.56
C PHE A 3 62.58 -12.84 31.35
N ALA A 4 63.12 -13.97 30.87
CA ALA A 4 62.56 -14.69 29.74
C ALA A 4 61.27 -15.46 30.13
N LEU A 5 61.14 -15.90 31.37
CA LEU A 5 60.02 -16.64 31.87
C LEU A 5 58.76 -15.74 32.08
N SER A 6 59.00 -14.47 32.48
CA SER A 6 57.90 -13.48 32.63
C SER A 6 57.31 -13.03 31.30
N PHE A 7 58.09 -13.03 30.22
CA PHE A 7 57.60 -12.65 28.90
C PHE A 7 56.75 -13.77 28.25
N LEU A 8 57.06 -15.04 28.58
CA LEU A 8 56.32 -16.19 28.06
C LEU A 8 54.94 -16.32 28.78
N ALA A 9 54.85 -15.98 30.06
CA ALA A 9 53.58 -16.02 30.81
C ALA A 9 52.60 -14.93 30.40
N GLY A 10 53.09 -13.75 29.94
CA GLY A 10 52.25 -12.64 29.45
C GLY A 10 51.63 -12.91 28.05
N SER A 11 52.24 -13.76 27.22
CA SER A 11 51.80 -14.06 25.88
C SER A 11 50.63 -15.05 25.79
N LEU A 12 50.37 -15.81 26.87
CA LEU A 12 49.28 -16.81 26.90
C LEU A 12 47.89 -16.24 27.26
N LEU A 13 47.82 -14.97 27.68
CA LEU A 13 46.56 -14.35 28.07
C LEU A 13 45.78 -13.67 26.93
N LEU A 14 46.30 -13.67 25.69
CA LEU A 14 45.70 -13.00 24.53
C LEU A 14 44.87 -13.91 23.61
N TRP A 15 44.70 -15.17 23.96
CA TRP A 15 43.79 -16.06 23.20
C TRP A 15 42.37 -16.01 23.75
N GLY A 16 41.81 -14.82 23.85
CA GLY A 16 40.37 -14.62 23.99
C GLY A 16 39.75 -14.91 22.63
N CYS A 17 39.18 -16.08 22.43
CA CYS A 17 38.25 -16.35 21.33
C CYS A 17 37.07 -15.43 21.49
N ALA A 18 37.02 -14.30 20.76
CA ALA A 18 35.79 -13.60 20.51
C ALA A 18 34.86 -14.52 19.71
N ASN A 19 33.94 -15.17 20.41
CA ASN A 19 32.88 -15.92 19.78
C ASN A 19 31.99 -14.89 19.07
N GLN A 20 32.14 -14.71 17.76
CA GLN A 20 31.20 -13.96 16.94
C GLN A 20 29.93 -14.79 16.88
N GLY A 21 29.05 -14.61 17.86
CA GLY A 21 27.67 -15.04 17.73
C GLY A 21 27.08 -14.32 16.54
N THR A 22 26.79 -15.03 15.46
CA THR A 22 25.93 -14.51 14.41
C THR A 22 24.58 -14.20 15.11
N PRO A 23 24.08 -12.96 15.06
CA PRO A 23 22.75 -12.71 15.59
C PRO A 23 21.78 -13.57 14.79
N GLU A 24 21.26 -14.61 15.43
CA GLU A 24 20.13 -15.34 14.89
C GLU A 24 18.98 -14.34 14.86
N GLY A 25 18.47 -14.03 13.67
CA GLY A 25 17.30 -13.17 13.48
C GLY A 25 16.15 -13.68 14.37
N GLY A 26 15.32 -12.79 14.86
CA GLY A 26 14.10 -13.15 15.58
C GLY A 26 13.19 -14.06 14.75
N PRO A 27 12.07 -14.53 15.31
CA PRO A 27 11.05 -15.25 14.55
C PRO A 27 10.68 -14.42 13.31
N PHE A 28 10.49 -15.10 12.18
CA PHE A 28 10.04 -14.48 10.94
C PHE A 28 8.66 -13.89 11.16
N ASP A 29 8.46 -12.61 10.83
CA ASP A 29 7.17 -11.95 10.92
C ASP A 29 6.29 -12.36 9.74
N THR A 30 5.05 -12.72 10.03
CA THR A 30 4.03 -13.11 9.03
C THR A 30 2.78 -12.24 9.12
N GLU A 31 2.79 -11.21 9.97
CA GLU A 31 1.64 -10.33 10.13
C GLU A 31 1.72 -9.17 9.12
N PRO A 32 0.61 -8.85 8.43
CA PRO A 32 0.58 -7.69 7.56
C PRO A 32 0.51 -6.39 8.38
N PRO A 33 0.97 -5.25 7.80
CA PRO A 33 0.89 -3.96 8.45
C PRO A 33 -0.56 -3.56 8.74
N ARG A 34 -0.79 -2.87 9.87
CA ARG A 34 -2.11 -2.43 10.31
C ARG A 34 -2.21 -0.91 10.26
N LEU A 35 -3.31 -0.41 9.70
CA LEU A 35 -3.58 1.02 9.70
C LEU A 35 -3.89 1.50 11.13
N LEU A 36 -3.08 2.43 11.65
CA LEU A 36 -3.30 3.09 12.93
C LEU A 36 -4.14 4.36 12.78
N GLN A 37 -3.85 5.16 11.75
CA GLN A 37 -4.45 6.46 11.56
C GLN A 37 -4.50 6.84 10.08
N ALA A 38 -5.52 7.58 9.70
CA ALA A 38 -5.60 8.24 8.40
C ALA A 38 -5.95 9.73 8.58
N SER A 39 -5.38 10.56 7.72
CA SER A 39 -5.69 11.99 7.68
C SER A 39 -5.99 12.41 6.23
N PRO A 40 -7.25 12.80 5.93
CA PRO A 40 -8.47 12.70 6.75
C PRO A 40 -8.77 11.28 7.24
N ALA A 41 -9.61 11.14 8.27
CA ALA A 41 -9.98 9.82 8.80
C ALA A 41 -10.67 8.95 7.73
N VAL A 42 -10.58 7.63 7.87
CA VAL A 42 -11.31 6.70 7.00
C VAL A 42 -12.80 7.01 7.08
N LYS A 43 -13.46 7.09 5.93
CA LYS A 43 -14.86 7.47 5.79
C LYS A 43 -15.20 8.90 6.26
N ALA A 44 -14.20 9.80 6.30
CA ALA A 44 -14.45 11.21 6.56
C ALA A 44 -15.34 11.82 5.46
N THR A 45 -16.21 12.75 5.87
CA THR A 45 -17.10 13.51 4.98
C THR A 45 -16.74 15.00 4.98
N GLY A 46 -17.20 15.74 3.98
CA GLY A 46 -16.88 17.17 3.84
C GLY A 46 -15.40 17.43 3.57
N VAL A 47 -14.69 16.46 3.01
CA VAL A 47 -13.24 16.55 2.74
C VAL A 47 -12.98 17.51 1.59
N ASN A 48 -12.04 18.45 1.78
CA ASN A 48 -11.66 19.46 0.79
C ASN A 48 -10.15 19.46 0.47
N THR A 49 -9.40 18.49 0.98
CA THR A 49 -7.97 18.34 0.70
C THR A 49 -7.71 17.27 -0.35
N ARG A 50 -6.66 17.48 -1.15
CA ARG A 50 -6.13 16.52 -2.13
C ARG A 50 -4.94 15.72 -1.60
N HIS A 51 -4.56 15.95 -0.35
CA HIS A 51 -3.44 15.30 0.31
C HIS A 51 -4.00 14.38 1.40
N PHE A 52 -3.63 13.12 1.33
CA PHE A 52 -4.08 12.10 2.30
C PHE A 52 -2.84 11.39 2.83
N THR A 53 -2.88 11.04 4.11
CA THR A 53 -1.80 10.31 4.77
C THR A 53 -2.38 9.14 5.54
N LEU A 54 -1.84 7.96 5.28
CA LEU A 54 -2.14 6.74 6.03
C LEU A 54 -0.92 6.42 6.90
N THR A 55 -1.14 6.12 8.17
CA THR A 55 -0.07 5.79 9.13
C THR A 55 -0.28 4.39 9.65
N PHE A 56 0.75 3.57 9.55
CA PHE A 56 0.76 2.16 9.92
C PHE A 56 1.51 1.93 11.23
N ASP A 57 1.35 0.76 11.83
CA ASP A 57 2.02 0.32 13.05
C ASP A 57 3.50 0.01 12.83
N GLU A 58 3.90 -0.24 11.58
CA GLU A 58 5.26 -0.56 11.16
C GLU A 58 5.67 0.17 9.87
N ASN A 59 6.94 -0.01 9.46
CA ASN A 59 7.43 0.53 8.20
C ASN A 59 6.84 -0.23 7.02
N VAL A 60 6.33 0.52 6.05
CA VAL A 60 5.68 -0.02 4.86
C VAL A 60 6.36 0.47 3.59
N LYS A 61 6.21 -0.30 2.52
CA LYS A 61 6.61 0.07 1.17
C LYS A 61 5.49 -0.28 0.19
N LEU A 62 5.57 0.26 -1.00
CA LEU A 62 4.70 -0.13 -2.10
C LEU A 62 5.40 -1.23 -2.91
N SER A 63 4.70 -2.32 -3.18
CA SER A 63 5.18 -3.37 -4.06
C SER A 63 5.40 -2.83 -5.49
N SER A 64 6.05 -3.61 -6.35
CA SER A 64 6.27 -3.22 -7.75
C SER A 64 4.98 -3.14 -8.59
N GLN A 65 3.85 -3.58 -8.05
CA GLN A 65 2.55 -3.67 -8.74
C GLN A 65 1.66 -2.45 -8.47
N THR A 66 2.24 -1.26 -8.47
CA THR A 66 1.50 0.00 -8.21
C THR A 66 0.41 0.31 -9.24
N ASP A 67 0.45 -0.34 -10.39
CA ASP A 67 -0.60 -0.32 -11.41
C ASP A 67 -1.92 -1.00 -10.99
N LYS A 68 -1.89 -1.82 -9.94
CA LYS A 68 -3.08 -2.37 -9.31
C LYS A 68 -3.85 -1.38 -8.43
N ILE A 69 -3.25 -0.24 -8.09
CA ILE A 69 -3.94 0.77 -7.28
C ILE A 69 -5.04 1.42 -8.11
N ILE A 70 -6.28 1.29 -7.64
CA ILE A 70 -7.43 1.87 -8.30
C ILE A 70 -7.93 3.08 -7.52
N VAL A 71 -8.00 4.23 -8.20
CA VAL A 71 -8.59 5.46 -7.65
C VAL A 71 -9.92 5.74 -8.34
N SER A 72 -10.99 5.83 -7.57
CA SER A 72 -12.33 6.14 -8.07
C SER A 72 -12.87 7.41 -7.40
N PRO A 73 -13.47 8.37 -8.17
CA PRO A 73 -13.53 8.38 -9.63
C PRO A 73 -12.15 8.53 -10.28
N PRO A 74 -12.01 8.08 -11.54
CA PRO A 74 -10.76 8.16 -12.28
C PRO A 74 -10.24 9.60 -12.37
N GLN A 75 -8.93 9.75 -12.23
CA GLN A 75 -8.23 11.02 -12.35
C GLN A 75 -7.70 11.21 -13.78
N ARG A 76 -7.50 12.46 -14.23
CA ARG A 76 -6.86 12.74 -15.54
C ARG A 76 -5.39 12.35 -15.53
N GLU A 77 -4.74 12.61 -14.41
CA GLU A 77 -3.37 12.21 -14.13
C GLU A 77 -3.37 11.24 -12.97
N ALA A 78 -2.51 10.24 -13.02
CA ALA A 78 -2.38 9.27 -11.94
C ALA A 78 -2.12 9.97 -10.60
N ALA A 79 -2.77 9.49 -9.55
CA ALA A 79 -2.47 9.94 -8.20
C ALA A 79 -1.01 9.64 -7.87
N ARG A 80 -0.32 10.60 -7.24
CA ARG A 80 1.00 10.34 -6.70
C ARG A 80 0.86 9.64 -5.37
N ILE A 81 1.32 8.41 -5.29
CA ILE A 81 1.28 7.59 -4.09
C ILE A 81 2.71 7.20 -3.74
N THR A 82 3.12 7.47 -2.50
CA THR A 82 4.49 7.21 -2.03
C THR A 82 4.46 6.66 -0.61
N ALA A 83 5.35 5.73 -0.31
CA ALA A 83 5.58 5.22 1.03
C ALA A 83 6.90 5.76 1.58
N ASN A 84 6.91 6.16 2.86
CA ASN A 84 8.10 6.60 3.58
C ASN A 84 7.96 6.24 5.06
N GLY A 85 8.80 5.34 5.54
CA GLY A 85 8.71 4.80 6.89
C GLY A 85 7.32 4.18 7.12
N ARG A 86 6.61 4.66 8.11
CA ARG A 86 5.27 4.18 8.49
C ARG A 86 4.12 4.90 7.76
N HIS A 87 4.43 5.73 6.78
CA HIS A 87 3.44 6.58 6.14
C HIS A 87 3.30 6.28 4.66
N VAL A 88 2.05 6.17 4.20
CA VAL A 88 1.69 6.23 2.78
C VAL A 88 1.01 7.57 2.51
N SER A 89 1.60 8.34 1.62
CA SER A 89 1.07 9.63 1.15
C SER A 89 0.39 9.47 -0.19
N ILE A 90 -0.79 10.06 -0.32
CA ILE A 90 -1.57 10.09 -1.55
C ILE A 90 -1.82 11.56 -1.92
N VAL A 91 -1.51 11.94 -3.15
CA VAL A 91 -1.74 13.29 -3.67
C VAL A 91 -2.50 13.18 -4.99
N LEU A 92 -3.69 13.77 -5.03
CA LEU A 92 -4.47 13.89 -6.26
C LEU A 92 -4.07 15.14 -7.03
N SER A 93 -3.89 15.00 -8.34
CA SER A 93 -3.59 16.13 -9.26
C SER A 93 -4.86 16.90 -9.59
N ASP A 94 -5.98 16.21 -9.78
CA ASP A 94 -7.24 16.83 -10.13
C ASP A 94 -7.92 17.53 -8.94
N THR A 95 -8.73 18.55 -9.27
CA THR A 95 -9.62 19.16 -8.29
C THR A 95 -10.72 18.17 -7.90
N LEU A 96 -10.98 18.08 -6.61
CA LEU A 96 -12.04 17.20 -6.10
C LEU A 96 -13.42 17.63 -6.61
N ARG A 97 -14.19 16.67 -7.09
CA ARG A 97 -15.59 16.88 -7.47
C ARG A 97 -16.45 17.06 -6.21
N PRO A 98 -17.42 17.99 -6.21
CA PRO A 98 -18.31 18.14 -5.07
C PRO A 98 -19.24 16.94 -4.90
N ASN A 99 -19.70 16.69 -3.66
CA ASN A 99 -20.63 15.62 -3.32
C ASN A 99 -20.26 14.25 -3.91
N THR A 100 -18.97 13.89 -3.81
CA THR A 100 -18.43 12.70 -4.45
C THR A 100 -17.67 11.87 -3.43
N THR A 101 -17.91 10.57 -3.42
CA THR A 101 -17.12 9.60 -2.67
C THR A 101 -15.89 9.20 -3.48
N TYR A 102 -14.72 9.32 -2.87
CA TYR A 102 -13.45 8.86 -3.42
C TYR A 102 -13.05 7.56 -2.74
N SER A 103 -12.66 6.59 -3.53
CA SER A 103 -12.14 5.30 -3.09
C SER A 103 -10.73 5.10 -3.63
N PHE A 104 -9.83 4.68 -2.77
CA PHE A 104 -8.47 4.27 -3.08
C PHE A 104 -8.35 2.80 -2.71
N TYR A 105 -8.33 1.91 -3.70
CA TYR A 105 -8.18 0.48 -3.52
C TYR A 105 -6.74 0.08 -3.79
N PHE A 106 -6.09 -0.52 -2.81
CA PHE A 106 -4.66 -0.84 -2.85
C PHE A 106 -4.37 -2.31 -3.15
N ASP A 107 -5.39 -3.17 -3.13
CA ASP A 107 -5.24 -4.61 -3.29
C ASP A 107 -4.17 -5.18 -2.33
N ASP A 108 -3.08 -5.72 -2.86
CA ASP A 108 -1.91 -6.28 -2.18
C ASP A 108 -0.66 -5.39 -2.30
N VAL A 109 -0.84 -4.11 -2.68
CA VAL A 109 0.28 -3.21 -3.01
C VAL A 109 1.01 -2.68 -1.78
N ILE A 110 0.30 -2.46 -0.65
CA ILE A 110 0.93 -2.02 0.59
C ILE A 110 1.46 -3.26 1.31
N VAL A 111 2.77 -3.31 1.50
CA VAL A 111 3.44 -4.44 2.16
C VAL A 111 4.34 -3.92 3.29
N ASP A 112 4.66 -4.76 4.27
CA ASP A 112 5.70 -4.42 5.23
C ASP A 112 7.07 -4.25 4.55
N ASN A 113 7.99 -3.60 5.24
CA ASN A 113 9.29 -3.27 4.66
C ASN A 113 10.27 -4.45 4.63
N ASN A 114 10.11 -5.44 5.49
CA ASN A 114 11.09 -6.49 5.74
C ASN A 114 10.74 -7.79 5.02
N GLU A 115 9.56 -8.32 5.26
CA GLU A 115 9.13 -9.65 4.83
C GLU A 115 8.21 -9.64 3.62
N ASP A 116 7.74 -8.45 3.19
CA ASP A 116 6.77 -8.26 2.08
C ASP A 116 5.37 -8.83 2.37
N ASN A 117 4.94 -8.91 3.64
CA ASN A 117 3.59 -9.32 3.99
C ASN A 117 2.56 -8.31 3.48
N PRO A 118 1.62 -8.68 2.60
CA PRO A 118 0.70 -7.74 1.99
C PRO A 118 -0.49 -7.41 2.91
N LEU A 119 -0.90 -6.14 2.93
CA LEU A 119 -2.19 -5.71 3.47
C LEU A 119 -3.27 -5.93 2.42
N GLU A 120 -3.82 -7.14 2.37
CA GLU A 120 -4.77 -7.57 1.35
C GLU A 120 -6.10 -6.80 1.39
N GLY A 121 -6.62 -6.46 0.20
CA GLY A 121 -7.97 -5.91 0.01
C GLY A 121 -8.21 -4.55 0.68
N PHE A 122 -7.14 -3.82 1.01
CA PHE A 122 -7.26 -2.55 1.72
C PHE A 122 -7.88 -1.45 0.85
N SER A 123 -8.89 -0.76 1.42
CA SER A 123 -9.54 0.38 0.80
C SER A 123 -9.62 1.58 1.74
N TYR A 124 -9.21 2.74 1.23
CA TYR A 124 -9.38 4.02 1.90
C TYR A 124 -10.46 4.83 1.20
N LEU A 125 -11.49 5.25 1.95
CA LEU A 125 -12.65 5.98 1.43
C LEU A 125 -12.79 7.32 2.13
N ILE A 126 -13.16 8.35 1.36
CA ILE A 126 -13.57 9.68 1.86
C ILE A 126 -14.71 10.22 1.00
N SER A 127 -15.40 11.25 1.47
CA SER A 127 -16.37 11.99 0.65
C SER A 127 -16.17 13.49 0.77
N THR A 128 -16.31 14.18 -0.35
CA THR A 128 -16.38 15.66 -0.39
C THR A 128 -17.76 16.16 -0.02
N GLY A 129 -18.78 15.28 -0.04
CA GLY A 129 -20.15 15.54 0.40
C GLY A 129 -20.39 15.23 1.88
N GLY A 130 -21.65 15.29 2.30
CA GLY A 130 -22.05 15.01 3.68
C GLY A 130 -22.17 13.53 4.05
N GLN A 131 -22.03 12.62 3.09
CA GLN A 131 -22.17 11.18 3.28
C GLN A 131 -21.23 10.40 2.37
N ILE A 132 -20.97 9.15 2.74
CA ILE A 132 -20.28 8.17 1.90
C ILE A 132 -21.35 7.40 1.10
N ASP A 133 -21.15 7.27 -0.19
CA ASP A 133 -22.01 6.44 -1.03
C ASP A 133 -21.88 4.97 -0.62
N SER A 134 -23.03 4.31 -0.44
CA SER A 134 -23.09 2.91 0.01
C SER A 134 -23.63 1.97 -1.07
N MET A 135 -23.96 2.48 -2.26
CA MET A 135 -24.44 1.64 -3.35
C MET A 135 -23.34 0.74 -3.85
N GLN A 136 -23.65 -0.53 -4.04
CA GLN A 136 -22.74 -1.54 -4.54
C GLN A 136 -23.35 -2.24 -5.75
N LEU A 137 -22.53 -2.49 -6.77
CA LEU A 137 -22.84 -3.37 -7.87
C LEU A 137 -21.98 -4.63 -7.70
N ALA A 138 -22.61 -5.78 -7.54
CA ALA A 138 -21.93 -7.06 -7.45
C ALA A 138 -22.31 -7.95 -8.63
N GLY A 139 -21.33 -8.68 -9.15
CA GLY A 139 -21.54 -9.56 -10.29
C GLY A 139 -20.38 -10.53 -10.47
N ARG A 140 -20.48 -11.36 -11.52
CA ARG A 140 -19.43 -12.26 -11.93
C ARG A 140 -19.18 -12.06 -13.42
N VAL A 141 -17.92 -11.92 -13.79
CA VAL A 141 -17.51 -11.94 -15.19
C VAL A 141 -17.07 -13.35 -15.53
N ILE A 142 -17.66 -13.92 -16.57
CA ILE A 142 -17.35 -15.26 -17.05
C ILE A 142 -16.99 -15.20 -18.54
N ASP A 143 -16.14 -16.10 -18.99
CA ASP A 143 -15.89 -16.31 -20.39
C ASP A 143 -17.16 -16.86 -21.07
N ALA A 144 -17.53 -16.31 -22.21
CA ALA A 144 -18.78 -16.66 -22.90
C ALA A 144 -18.77 -18.06 -23.55
N LEU A 145 -17.61 -18.67 -23.76
CA LEU A 145 -17.46 -19.99 -24.37
C LEU A 145 -17.24 -21.08 -23.33
N THR A 146 -16.40 -20.81 -22.34
CA THR A 146 -16.03 -21.82 -21.33
C THR A 146 -16.88 -21.76 -20.08
N PHE A 147 -17.60 -20.64 -19.85
CA PHE A 147 -18.36 -20.33 -18.63
C PHE A 147 -17.49 -20.26 -17.35
N GLU A 148 -16.18 -20.25 -17.51
CA GLU A 148 -15.24 -20.12 -16.39
C GLU A 148 -15.14 -18.66 -15.91
N PRO A 149 -14.91 -18.40 -14.62
CA PRO A 149 -14.64 -17.07 -14.12
C PRO A 149 -13.38 -16.47 -14.76
N VAL A 150 -13.43 -15.19 -15.12
CA VAL A 150 -12.27 -14.47 -15.63
C VAL A 150 -11.70 -13.61 -14.51
N GLU A 151 -10.45 -13.90 -14.13
CA GLU A 151 -9.73 -13.18 -13.08
C GLU A 151 -8.97 -11.98 -13.63
N GLY A 152 -8.64 -11.03 -12.75
CA GLY A 152 -7.80 -9.87 -13.07
C GLY A 152 -8.45 -8.82 -13.96
N LEU A 153 -9.78 -8.85 -14.14
CA LEU A 153 -10.51 -7.85 -14.90
C LEU A 153 -10.93 -6.66 -14.04
N ILE A 154 -10.69 -5.45 -14.55
CA ILE A 154 -11.22 -4.23 -13.99
C ILE A 154 -12.59 -3.95 -14.62
N VAL A 155 -13.62 -3.83 -13.77
CA VAL A 155 -14.98 -3.48 -14.18
C VAL A 155 -15.29 -2.06 -13.73
N GLY A 156 -15.54 -1.16 -14.66
CA GLY A 156 -15.89 0.24 -14.39
C GLY A 156 -17.37 0.52 -14.63
N ALA A 157 -17.99 1.29 -13.73
CA ALA A 157 -19.33 1.84 -13.94
C ALA A 157 -19.23 3.34 -14.28
N TYR A 158 -19.90 3.74 -15.35
CA TYR A 158 -19.90 5.13 -15.82
C TYR A 158 -21.34 5.64 -15.95
N PRO A 159 -21.59 6.93 -15.69
CA PRO A 159 -22.85 7.54 -16.08
C PRO A 159 -23.09 7.39 -17.59
N ALA A 160 -24.30 7.02 -17.99
CA ALA A 160 -24.62 6.79 -19.41
C ALA A 160 -24.33 8.04 -20.29
N ALA A 161 -24.45 9.23 -19.73
CA ALA A 161 -24.14 10.49 -20.43
C ALA A 161 -22.64 10.67 -20.75
N ASP A 162 -21.76 9.98 -20.00
CA ASP A 162 -20.31 10.07 -20.19
C ASP A 162 -19.79 9.04 -21.18
N ILE A 163 -20.64 8.09 -21.60
CA ILE A 163 -20.25 7.02 -22.53
C ILE A 163 -20.35 7.55 -23.96
N ASN A 164 -19.19 7.74 -24.58
CA ASN A 164 -19.06 8.07 -25.99
C ASN A 164 -17.80 7.39 -26.56
N ASP A 165 -17.66 7.41 -27.91
CA ASP A 165 -16.55 6.75 -28.61
C ASP A 165 -15.17 7.19 -28.09
N SER A 166 -15.05 8.42 -27.61
CA SER A 166 -13.78 8.94 -27.08
C SER A 166 -13.48 8.47 -25.66
N THR A 167 -14.50 8.22 -24.84
CA THR A 167 -14.34 7.67 -23.49
C THR A 167 -14.05 6.17 -23.52
N LEU A 168 -14.63 5.42 -24.46
CA LEU A 168 -14.36 3.98 -24.64
C LEU A 168 -12.95 3.71 -25.20
N ARG A 169 -12.37 4.65 -25.97
CA ARG A 169 -11.04 4.50 -26.57
C ARG A 169 -9.92 5.03 -25.69
N LYS A 170 -10.18 5.99 -24.83
CA LYS A 170 -9.23 6.48 -23.85
C LYS A 170 -9.24 5.51 -22.68
N ARG A 171 -8.06 5.06 -22.28
CA ARG A 171 -7.96 4.23 -21.07
C ARG A 171 -8.70 4.95 -19.93
N PRO A 172 -9.76 4.34 -19.38
CA PRO A 172 -10.56 4.98 -18.31
C PRO A 172 -9.81 5.07 -16.99
N PHE A 173 -8.65 4.40 -16.92
CA PHE A 173 -7.76 4.39 -15.75
C PHE A 173 -6.37 4.81 -16.18
N PRO A 174 -5.67 5.60 -15.35
CA PRO A 174 -4.26 5.92 -15.56
C PRO A 174 -3.37 4.70 -15.52
#